data_4f2b99c7739a47df97c7ef91178890e4
#
_entry.id   4f2b99c7739a47df97c7ef91178890e4
#
_cell.length_a   1.000
_cell.length_b   1.000
_cell.length_c   1.000
_cell.angle_alpha   90.00
_cell.angle_beta   90.00
_cell.angle_gamma   90.00
#
_symmetry.space_group_name_H-M   'P 1'
#
loop_
_entity.id
_entity.type
_entity.pdbx_description
1 polymer ?
#
loop_
_entity_poly.entity_id
_entity_poly.type
_entity_poly.pdbx_seq_one_letter_code
_entity_poly.pdbx_strand_id
1 'polypeptide(L)'
;FGWAPFKQAAKDILLQAFVVQPGAAVAHERPATAADEQALYDVAPSFVALLPWVEYLPDSQCMLLEDGVSVAAFFELTPLGTEGREAAWLAQARDALENALQDSFDELDANPWVLQLYAQDEANFDQYLDTLRGYVQPRAEGSRFTEFYLASFAHHLRAVSKSGGLFKDSVVTRLPWRGQSRRVRMVVYRRAAGQTGRRGQTPEQALNVVCDRLIGGLANAGIQTRRMGAPQIHDWLLRWFNPRP
;
A
#
# COMPACT_ATOMS: atom_id res chain seq x y z
N PHE A 1 3.67 -13.03 17.34
CA PHE A 1 4.12 -13.93 16.27
C PHE A 1 5.15 -13.19 15.44
N GLY A 2 6.46 -13.49 15.68
CA GLY A 2 7.55 -12.81 14.99
C GLY A 2 7.65 -13.29 13.53
N TRP A 3 7.70 -12.35 12.63
CA TRP A 3 7.92 -12.56 11.19
C TRP A 3 9.37 -12.98 10.86
N ALA A 4 10.28 -12.82 11.83
CA ALA A 4 11.69 -13.06 11.65
C ALA A 4 12.06 -14.47 11.12
N PRO A 5 11.52 -15.58 11.65
CA PRO A 5 11.86 -16.91 11.14
C PRO A 5 11.37 -17.15 9.70
N PHE A 6 10.21 -16.59 9.34
CA PHE A 6 9.66 -16.73 8.00
C PHE A 6 10.48 -15.97 6.95
N LYS A 7 10.98 -14.78 7.31
CA LYS A 7 11.84 -13.99 6.42
C LYS A 7 13.23 -14.56 6.30
N GLN A 8 13.77 -15.15 7.35
CA GLN A 8 15.08 -15.78 7.27
C GLN A 8 15.05 -16.95 6.29
N ALA A 9 14.03 -17.82 6.36
CA ALA A 9 13.84 -18.91 5.40
C ALA A 9 13.64 -18.40 3.96
N ALA A 10 12.86 -17.35 3.77
CA ALA A 10 12.66 -16.72 2.46
C ALA A 10 13.91 -16.02 1.94
N LYS A 11 14.70 -15.41 2.84
CA LYS A 11 15.98 -14.78 2.51
C LYS A 11 17.03 -15.81 2.12
N ASP A 12 17.06 -16.95 2.81
CA ASP A 12 17.98 -18.05 2.50
C ASP A 12 17.65 -18.67 1.13
N ILE A 13 16.36 -18.79 0.78
CA ILE A 13 15.91 -19.22 -0.55
C ILE A 13 16.29 -18.19 -1.63
N LEU A 14 16.11 -16.88 -1.35
CA LEU A 14 16.51 -15.81 -2.26
C LEU A 14 18.03 -15.75 -2.45
N LEU A 15 18.80 -15.91 -1.37
CA LEU A 15 20.26 -15.95 -1.45
C LEU A 15 20.75 -17.18 -2.20
N GLN A 16 20.06 -18.31 -2.13
CA GLN A 16 20.38 -19.51 -2.92
C GLN A 16 20.00 -19.38 -4.39
N ALA A 17 18.89 -18.69 -4.69
CA ALA A 17 18.43 -18.45 -6.06
C ALA A 17 19.16 -17.30 -6.77
N PHE A 18 19.65 -16.30 -6.01
CA PHE A 18 20.32 -15.11 -6.53
C PHE A 18 21.59 -14.83 -5.73
N VAL A 19 22.52 -15.80 -5.68
CA VAL A 19 23.83 -15.55 -5.06
C VAL A 19 24.62 -14.57 -5.91
N VAL A 20 24.36 -13.28 -5.70
CA VAL A 20 25.29 -12.23 -6.08
C VAL A 20 26.32 -12.13 -4.97
N GLN A 21 27.47 -12.74 -5.16
CA GLN A 21 28.62 -12.48 -4.28
C GLN A 21 28.99 -11.00 -4.42
N PRO A 22 29.17 -10.27 -3.28
CA PRO A 22 29.63 -8.88 -3.33
C PRO A 22 31.01 -8.85 -4.01
N GLY A 23 31.08 -8.20 -5.15
CA GLY A 23 32.33 -8.04 -5.90
C GLY A 23 32.49 -8.83 -7.20
N ALA A 24 31.57 -9.74 -7.52
CA ALA A 24 31.53 -10.36 -8.85
C ALA A 24 30.74 -9.45 -9.81
N ALA A 25 31.33 -9.09 -10.94
CA ALA A 25 30.59 -8.50 -12.03
C ALA A 25 29.46 -9.46 -12.40
N VAL A 26 28.21 -9.01 -12.25
CA VAL A 26 27.04 -9.80 -12.61
C VAL A 26 27.04 -9.93 -14.13
N ALA A 27 27.64 -11.01 -14.63
CA ALA A 27 27.34 -11.46 -15.97
C ALA A 27 25.88 -11.87 -15.94
N HIS A 28 25.02 -11.11 -16.60
CA HIS A 28 23.66 -11.53 -16.90
C HIS A 28 23.76 -12.73 -17.85
N GLU A 29 24.03 -13.91 -17.31
CA GLU A 29 23.89 -15.14 -18.06
C GLU A 29 22.38 -15.26 -18.39
N ARG A 30 22.09 -15.13 -19.67
CA ARG A 30 20.74 -15.47 -20.14
C ARG A 30 20.54 -16.97 -19.91
N PRO A 31 19.35 -17.39 -19.45
CA PRO A 31 19.05 -18.81 -19.33
C PRO A 31 19.38 -19.51 -20.64
N ALA A 32 20.18 -20.56 -20.56
CA ALA A 32 20.71 -21.25 -21.71
C ALA A 32 19.64 -22.13 -22.40
N THR A 33 18.63 -22.54 -21.64
CA THR A 33 17.56 -23.41 -22.13
C THR A 33 16.18 -22.96 -21.62
N ALA A 34 15.13 -23.40 -22.29
CA ALA A 34 13.75 -23.17 -21.83
C ALA A 34 13.47 -23.80 -20.45
N ALA A 35 14.20 -24.86 -20.08
CA ALA A 35 14.10 -25.48 -18.76
C ALA A 35 14.73 -24.60 -17.67
N ASP A 36 15.82 -23.90 -17.95
CA ASP A 36 16.44 -22.94 -17.05
C ASP A 36 15.53 -21.72 -16.84
N GLU A 37 14.88 -21.27 -17.91
CA GLU A 37 13.88 -20.21 -17.83
C GLU A 37 12.66 -20.63 -17.00
N GLN A 38 12.15 -21.84 -17.22
CA GLN A 38 11.05 -22.38 -16.44
C GLN A 38 11.41 -22.51 -14.95
N ALA A 39 12.63 -22.96 -14.64
CA ALA A 39 13.12 -23.08 -13.27
C ALA A 39 13.13 -21.72 -12.52
N LEU A 40 13.34 -20.60 -13.21
CA LEU A 40 13.23 -19.27 -12.61
C LEU A 40 11.79 -18.94 -12.19
N TYR A 41 10.78 -19.44 -12.90
CA TYR A 41 9.38 -19.26 -12.55
C TYR A 41 8.93 -20.26 -11.47
N ASP A 42 9.44 -21.48 -11.50
CA ASP A 42 9.09 -22.54 -10.52
C ASP A 42 9.64 -22.22 -9.12
N VAL A 43 10.74 -21.49 -9.03
CA VAL A 43 11.41 -21.06 -7.79
C VAL A 43 11.19 -19.57 -7.51
N ALA A 44 10.23 -18.94 -8.19
CA ALA A 44 9.92 -17.53 -7.96
C ALA A 44 9.72 -17.23 -6.47
N PRO A 45 10.39 -16.21 -5.94
CA PRO A 45 10.24 -15.84 -4.53
C PRO A 45 8.78 -15.52 -4.23
N SER A 46 8.30 -15.94 -3.06
CA SER A 46 6.97 -15.54 -2.64
C SER A 46 6.89 -14.02 -2.54
N PHE A 47 5.72 -13.45 -2.76
CA PHE A 47 5.50 -12.00 -2.63
C PHE A 47 6.00 -11.47 -1.26
N VAL A 48 5.85 -12.26 -0.19
CA VAL A 48 6.37 -11.93 1.15
C VAL A 48 7.87 -11.73 1.16
N ALA A 49 8.60 -12.54 0.41
CA ALA A 49 10.06 -12.48 0.34
C ALA A 49 10.55 -11.21 -0.39
N LEU A 50 9.71 -10.63 -1.24
CA LEU A 50 10.00 -9.39 -1.96
C LEU A 50 9.73 -8.13 -1.12
N LEU A 51 9.02 -8.27 0.02
CA LEU A 51 8.71 -7.15 0.88
C LEU A 51 9.89 -6.87 1.82
N PRO A 52 10.40 -5.65 1.84
CA PRO A 52 11.56 -5.30 2.69
C PRO A 52 11.20 -5.12 4.17
N TRP A 53 9.93 -5.23 4.56
CA TRP A 53 9.45 -4.89 5.90
C TRP A 53 9.53 -6.06 6.87
N VAL A 54 10.08 -5.84 8.08
CA VAL A 54 10.35 -6.89 9.06
C VAL A 54 9.46 -6.78 10.28
N GLU A 55 9.45 -5.61 10.93
CA GLU A 55 8.85 -5.42 12.24
C GLU A 55 8.21 -4.04 12.35
N TYR A 56 7.06 -3.96 13.03
CA TYR A 56 6.44 -2.68 13.33
C TYR A 56 6.96 -2.12 14.66
N LEU A 57 7.39 -0.86 14.62
CA LEU A 57 7.89 -0.11 15.78
C LEU A 57 6.76 0.79 16.30
N PRO A 58 6.12 0.45 17.45
CA PRO A 58 4.93 1.19 17.93
C PRO A 58 5.22 2.63 18.30
N ASP A 59 6.38 2.89 18.90
CA ASP A 59 6.75 4.21 19.41
C ASP A 59 6.92 5.24 18.29
N SER A 60 7.47 4.83 17.15
CA SER A 60 7.68 5.69 15.98
C SER A 60 6.61 5.54 14.90
N GLN A 61 5.71 4.56 15.07
CA GLN A 61 4.71 4.17 14.05
C GLN A 61 5.31 3.90 12.67
N CYS A 62 6.44 3.21 12.66
CA CYS A 62 7.19 2.84 11.46
C CYS A 62 7.35 1.33 11.35
N MET A 63 7.62 0.86 10.14
CA MET A 63 8.09 -0.51 9.90
C MET A 63 9.60 -0.51 9.74
N LEU A 64 10.28 -1.37 10.49
CA LEU A 64 11.71 -1.64 10.31
C LEU A 64 11.93 -2.44 9.03
N LEU A 65 12.94 -2.09 8.26
CA LEU A 65 13.35 -2.83 7.08
C LEU A 65 14.29 -3.99 7.42
N GLU A 66 14.54 -4.84 6.45
CA GLU A 66 15.39 -6.03 6.56
C GLU A 66 16.85 -5.77 6.93
N ASP A 67 17.34 -4.54 6.68
CA ASP A 67 18.68 -4.10 7.06
C ASP A 67 18.83 -3.79 8.57
N GLY A 68 17.72 -3.83 9.32
CA GLY A 68 17.69 -3.58 10.75
C GLY A 68 17.91 -2.12 11.17
N VAL A 69 17.96 -1.20 10.22
CA VAL A 69 18.25 0.23 10.45
C VAL A 69 17.24 1.13 9.73
N SER A 70 16.94 0.83 8.48
CA SER A 70 16.00 1.63 7.67
C SER A 70 14.58 1.45 8.13
N VAL A 71 13.77 2.50 8.00
CA VAL A 71 12.37 2.48 8.40
C VAL A 71 11.45 2.99 7.30
N ALA A 72 10.21 2.49 7.30
CA ALA A 72 9.16 2.86 6.36
C ALA A 72 7.92 3.37 7.09
N ALA A 73 7.23 4.33 6.50
CA ALA A 73 5.93 4.82 6.95
C ALA A 73 4.83 4.41 5.96
N PHE A 74 3.69 4.03 6.48
CA PHE A 74 2.54 3.54 5.73
C PHE A 74 1.36 4.49 5.88
N PHE A 75 0.71 4.79 4.77
CA PHE A 75 -0.44 5.68 4.74
C PHE A 75 -1.57 5.08 3.90
N GLU A 76 -2.78 5.27 4.35
CA GLU A 76 -3.98 5.12 3.53
C GLU A 76 -4.33 6.49 2.95
N LEU A 77 -4.58 6.53 1.64
CA LEU A 77 -4.93 7.73 0.91
C LEU A 77 -6.41 7.71 0.54
N THR A 78 -7.08 8.84 0.73
CA THR A 78 -8.38 9.08 0.11
C THR A 78 -8.13 9.94 -1.13
N PRO A 79 -8.20 9.35 -2.33
CA PRO A 79 -7.92 10.08 -3.56
C PRO A 79 -8.98 11.15 -3.84
N LEU A 80 -8.63 12.07 -4.71
CA LEU A 80 -9.58 13.06 -5.24
C LEU A 80 -10.64 12.37 -6.10
N GLY A 81 -11.89 12.84 -5.98
CA GLY A 81 -12.94 12.49 -6.95
C GLY A 81 -12.66 13.18 -8.27
N THR A 82 -12.36 12.40 -9.30
CA THR A 82 -11.99 12.91 -10.64
C THR A 82 -13.13 12.83 -11.63
N GLU A 83 -14.21 12.13 -11.28
CA GLU A 83 -15.35 11.92 -12.15
C GLU A 83 -16.10 13.24 -12.42
N GLY A 84 -16.34 13.53 -13.70
CA GLY A 84 -17.04 14.73 -14.14
C GLY A 84 -16.28 16.04 -13.94
N ARG A 85 -14.98 15.99 -13.64
CA ARG A 85 -14.15 17.19 -13.51
C ARG A 85 -13.63 17.65 -14.87
N GLU A 86 -13.51 18.95 -15.03
CA GLU A 86 -12.94 19.55 -16.24
C GLU A 86 -11.43 19.28 -16.36
N ALA A 87 -10.93 19.25 -17.60
CA ALA A 87 -9.53 18.99 -17.89
C ALA A 87 -8.57 20.01 -17.20
N ALA A 88 -8.98 21.27 -17.11
CA ALA A 88 -8.21 22.30 -16.42
C ALA A 88 -8.05 22.03 -14.92
N TRP A 89 -9.12 21.56 -14.28
CA TRP A 89 -9.09 21.18 -12.87
C TRP A 89 -8.19 19.95 -12.63
N LEU A 90 -8.26 18.95 -13.53
CA LEU A 90 -7.39 17.77 -13.46
C LEU A 90 -5.92 18.15 -13.64
N ALA A 91 -5.60 19.11 -14.52
CA ALA A 91 -4.25 19.63 -14.69
C ALA A 91 -3.75 20.33 -13.42
N GLN A 92 -4.56 21.17 -12.79
CA GLN A 92 -4.22 21.81 -11.51
C GLN A 92 -3.97 20.80 -10.40
N ALA A 93 -4.81 19.76 -10.30
CA ALA A 93 -4.65 18.70 -9.30
C ALA A 93 -3.34 17.91 -9.53
N ARG A 94 -3.00 17.62 -10.80
CA ARG A 94 -1.73 16.99 -11.16
C ARG A 94 -0.56 17.87 -10.76
N ASP A 95 -0.57 19.15 -11.14
CA ASP A 95 0.51 20.08 -10.86
C ASP A 95 0.72 20.28 -9.34
N ALA A 96 -0.38 20.31 -8.57
CA ALA A 96 -0.31 20.37 -7.11
C ALA A 96 0.32 19.09 -6.52
N LEU A 97 0.01 17.92 -7.09
CA LEU A 97 0.61 16.65 -6.69
C LEU A 97 2.10 16.58 -7.04
N GLU A 98 2.48 16.99 -8.24
CA GLU A 98 3.87 17.06 -8.68
C GLU A 98 4.70 17.96 -7.76
N ASN A 99 4.18 19.16 -7.44
CA ASN A 99 4.84 20.09 -6.51
C ASN A 99 4.97 19.48 -5.11
N ALA A 100 3.93 18.81 -4.60
CA ALA A 100 3.98 18.15 -3.29
C ALA A 100 5.06 17.07 -3.23
N LEU A 101 5.27 16.33 -4.31
CA LEU A 101 6.33 15.33 -4.41
C LEU A 101 7.71 15.97 -4.50
N GLN A 102 7.90 16.98 -5.37
CA GLN A 102 9.18 17.67 -5.56
C GLN A 102 9.64 18.38 -4.28
N ASP A 103 8.74 19.07 -3.59
CA ASP A 103 9.05 19.80 -2.37
C ASP A 103 9.36 18.87 -1.16
N SER A 104 8.89 17.64 -1.21
CA SER A 104 9.06 16.69 -0.11
C SER A 104 10.36 15.92 -0.15
N PHE A 105 10.88 15.65 -1.34
CA PHE A 105 12.07 14.83 -1.54
C PHE A 105 13.26 15.67 -2.01
N ASP A 106 14.40 15.48 -1.36
CA ASP A 106 15.66 16.14 -1.76
C ASP A 106 16.32 15.30 -2.87
N GLU A 107 16.41 15.85 -4.08
CA GLU A 107 17.02 15.21 -5.24
C GLU A 107 18.54 14.98 -5.09
N LEU A 108 19.19 15.74 -4.22
CA LEU A 108 20.63 15.66 -3.99
C LEU A 108 21.03 14.61 -2.96
N ASP A 109 20.07 13.90 -2.40
CA ASP A 109 20.37 12.85 -1.42
C ASP A 109 21.06 11.66 -2.12
N ALA A 110 22.23 11.25 -1.59
CA ALA A 110 22.97 10.10 -2.11
C ALA A 110 22.17 8.78 -2.05
N ASN A 111 21.19 8.72 -1.12
CA ASN A 111 20.25 7.63 -0.98
C ASN A 111 18.84 8.16 -1.27
N PRO A 112 18.30 7.89 -2.44
CA PRO A 112 17.01 8.41 -2.82
C PRO A 112 15.88 7.85 -1.93
N TRP A 113 14.90 8.68 -1.68
CA TRP A 113 13.64 8.24 -1.10
C TRP A 113 12.87 7.38 -2.09
N VAL A 114 12.20 6.38 -1.56
CA VAL A 114 11.31 5.52 -2.32
C VAL A 114 9.88 5.79 -1.88
N LEU A 115 9.03 6.10 -2.84
CA LEU A 115 7.59 6.21 -2.66
C LEU A 115 6.93 5.12 -3.48
N GLN A 116 6.18 4.26 -2.81
CA GLN A 116 5.41 3.18 -3.44
C GLN A 116 3.92 3.48 -3.28
N LEU A 117 3.18 3.42 -4.39
CA LEU A 117 1.74 3.55 -4.41
C LEU A 117 1.11 2.19 -4.75
N TYR A 118 0.14 1.79 -3.93
CA TYR A 118 -0.61 0.56 -4.10
C TYR A 118 -2.08 0.89 -4.33
N ALA A 119 -2.59 0.56 -5.50
CA ALA A 119 -4.01 0.62 -5.80
C ALA A 119 -4.59 -0.79 -5.77
N GLN A 120 -5.60 -1.00 -4.95
CA GLN A 120 -6.25 -2.30 -4.77
C GLN A 120 -7.76 -2.13 -4.81
N ASP A 121 -8.42 -2.96 -5.61
CA ASP A 121 -9.86 -3.01 -5.66
C ASP A 121 -10.36 -4.10 -4.69
N GLU A 122 -11.13 -3.69 -3.69
CA GLU A 122 -11.66 -4.56 -2.65
C GLU A 122 -13.17 -4.69 -2.81
N ALA A 123 -13.65 -5.93 -2.79
CA ALA A 123 -15.10 -6.24 -2.83
C ALA A 123 -15.77 -6.16 -1.44
N ASN A 124 -15.03 -5.75 -0.41
CA ASN A 124 -15.51 -5.62 0.96
C ASN A 124 -15.88 -4.16 1.25
N PHE A 125 -17.10 -3.94 1.72
CA PHE A 125 -17.64 -2.64 2.10
C PHE A 125 -17.87 -2.49 3.60
N ASP A 126 -17.38 -3.39 4.46
CA ASP A 126 -17.65 -3.36 5.90
C ASP A 126 -17.16 -2.05 6.54
N GLN A 127 -15.95 -1.58 6.19
CA GLN A 127 -15.45 -0.30 6.69
C GLN A 127 -16.32 0.89 6.27
N TYR A 128 -16.88 0.86 5.07
CA TYR A 128 -17.82 1.87 4.62
C TYR A 128 -19.13 1.83 5.43
N LEU A 129 -19.63 0.63 5.70
CA LEU A 129 -20.83 0.43 6.52
C LEU A 129 -20.61 0.87 7.96
N ASP A 130 -19.44 0.65 8.53
CA ASP A 130 -19.09 1.11 9.88
C ASP A 130 -18.98 2.64 9.93
N THR A 131 -18.40 3.25 8.90
CA THR A 131 -18.37 4.71 8.75
C THR A 131 -19.78 5.26 8.65
N LEU A 132 -20.65 4.64 7.86
CA LEU A 132 -22.05 5.05 7.70
C LEU A 132 -22.83 4.97 9.04
N ARG A 133 -22.57 3.93 9.85
CA ARG A 133 -23.14 3.83 11.22
C ARG A 133 -22.68 4.98 12.09
N GLY A 134 -21.43 5.40 11.99
CA GLY A 134 -20.89 6.54 12.74
C GLY A 134 -21.54 7.88 12.41
N TYR A 135 -22.20 8.01 11.27
CA TYR A 135 -22.98 9.21 10.91
C TYR A 135 -24.42 9.21 11.46
N VAL A 136 -24.89 8.11 12.05
CA VAL A 136 -26.23 8.05 12.62
C VAL A 136 -26.31 9.02 13.80
N GLN A 137 -27.30 9.92 13.74
CA GLN A 137 -27.53 10.87 14.82
C GLN A 137 -27.96 10.12 16.08
N PRO A 138 -27.55 10.54 17.31
CA PRO A 138 -27.90 9.85 18.55
C PRO A 138 -29.42 9.63 18.73
N ARG A 139 -30.23 10.60 18.28
CA ARG A 139 -31.71 10.49 18.31
C ARG A 139 -32.30 9.43 17.40
N ALA A 140 -31.53 8.95 16.43
CA ALA A 140 -31.94 7.93 15.45
C ALA A 140 -31.33 6.56 15.75
N GLU A 141 -30.38 6.47 16.70
CA GLU A 141 -29.81 5.21 17.13
C GLU A 141 -30.89 4.29 17.70
N GLY A 142 -30.84 3.02 17.29
CA GLY A 142 -31.80 1.99 17.72
C GLY A 142 -33.22 2.17 17.15
N SER A 143 -33.46 3.17 16.30
CA SER A 143 -34.76 3.28 15.63
C SER A 143 -34.94 2.16 14.60
N ARG A 144 -36.16 1.57 14.56
CA ARG A 144 -36.50 0.49 13.63
C ARG A 144 -36.25 0.89 12.17
N PHE A 145 -36.43 2.16 11.83
CA PHE A 145 -36.18 2.67 10.47
C PHE A 145 -34.69 2.68 10.16
N THR A 146 -33.85 3.18 11.08
CA THR A 146 -32.39 3.24 10.89
C THR A 146 -31.80 1.83 10.74
N GLU A 147 -32.21 0.91 11.62
CA GLU A 147 -31.75 -0.49 11.55
C GLU A 147 -32.16 -1.16 10.23
N PHE A 148 -33.40 -0.96 9.82
CA PHE A 148 -33.88 -1.51 8.53
C PHE A 148 -33.10 -0.91 7.34
N TYR A 149 -32.87 0.41 7.36
CA TYR A 149 -32.11 1.09 6.29
C TYR A 149 -30.69 0.56 6.21
N LEU A 150 -29.96 0.51 7.32
CA LEU A 150 -28.59 0.01 7.35
C LEU A 150 -28.49 -1.45 6.92
N ALA A 151 -29.42 -2.30 7.38
CA ALA A 151 -29.46 -3.71 6.99
C ALA A 151 -29.75 -3.88 5.50
N SER A 152 -30.72 -3.14 4.95
CA SER A 152 -31.06 -3.18 3.53
C SER A 152 -29.92 -2.68 2.65
N PHE A 153 -29.23 -1.62 3.09
CA PHE A 153 -28.09 -1.09 2.37
C PHE A 153 -26.88 -2.05 2.41
N ALA A 154 -26.60 -2.65 3.56
CA ALA A 154 -25.57 -3.69 3.70
C ALA A 154 -25.88 -4.90 2.81
N HIS A 155 -27.15 -5.35 2.76
CA HIS A 155 -27.59 -6.42 1.87
C HIS A 155 -27.36 -6.06 0.39
N HIS A 156 -27.74 -4.86 -0.02
CA HIS A 156 -27.51 -4.37 -1.37
C HIS A 156 -26.03 -4.35 -1.75
N LEU A 157 -25.16 -3.78 -0.91
CA LEU A 157 -23.72 -3.74 -1.17
C LEU A 157 -23.11 -5.13 -1.28
N ARG A 158 -23.50 -6.07 -0.42
CA ARG A 158 -23.06 -7.47 -0.52
C ARG A 158 -23.54 -8.15 -1.81
N ALA A 159 -24.76 -7.85 -2.27
CA ALA A 159 -25.27 -8.39 -3.52
C ALA A 159 -24.49 -7.83 -4.74
N VAL A 160 -24.19 -6.54 -4.75
CA VAL A 160 -23.43 -5.88 -5.83
C VAL A 160 -21.95 -6.33 -5.86
N SER A 161 -21.35 -6.59 -4.70
CA SER A 161 -19.95 -6.98 -4.58
C SER A 161 -19.70 -8.48 -4.73
N LYS A 162 -20.75 -9.28 -4.76
CA LYS A 162 -20.67 -10.75 -4.87
C LYS A 162 -19.92 -11.15 -6.14
N SER A 163 -19.17 -12.25 -6.05
CA SER A 163 -18.55 -12.88 -7.21
C SER A 163 -19.62 -13.25 -8.26
N GLY A 164 -19.39 -12.84 -9.50
CA GLY A 164 -20.38 -12.93 -10.57
C GLY A 164 -21.24 -11.69 -10.75
N GLY A 165 -21.32 -10.83 -9.75
CA GLY A 165 -21.98 -9.51 -9.80
C GLY A 165 -23.46 -9.55 -10.21
N LEU A 166 -24.05 -8.35 -10.31
CA LEU A 166 -25.42 -8.17 -10.84
C LEU A 166 -25.41 -7.85 -12.36
N PHE A 167 -24.27 -7.42 -12.87
CA PHE A 167 -24.13 -6.95 -14.25
C PHE A 167 -23.02 -7.70 -14.97
N LYS A 168 -23.16 -7.80 -16.28
CA LYS A 168 -22.12 -8.29 -17.16
C LYS A 168 -21.65 -7.14 -18.04
N ASP A 169 -20.35 -6.91 -18.06
CA ASP A 169 -19.75 -5.99 -19.04
C ASP A 169 -19.81 -6.63 -20.42
N SER A 170 -20.74 -6.18 -21.25
CA SER A 170 -20.93 -6.71 -22.60
C SER A 170 -20.04 -6.04 -23.65
N VAL A 171 -19.37 -4.93 -23.30
CA VAL A 171 -18.70 -4.06 -24.27
C VAL A 171 -17.19 -4.35 -24.33
N VAL A 172 -16.51 -4.36 -23.18
CA VAL A 172 -15.05 -4.40 -23.11
C VAL A 172 -14.54 -5.78 -22.71
N THR A 173 -14.88 -6.21 -21.49
CA THR A 173 -14.25 -7.41 -20.91
C THR A 173 -15.06 -8.68 -21.11
N ARG A 174 -16.35 -8.56 -21.34
CA ARG A 174 -17.35 -9.65 -21.39
C ARG A 174 -17.43 -10.47 -20.08
N LEU A 175 -16.82 -9.96 -19.00
CA LEU A 175 -16.81 -10.59 -17.69
C LEU A 175 -17.94 -10.06 -16.80
N PRO A 176 -18.36 -10.84 -15.80
CA PRO A 176 -19.28 -10.34 -14.79
C PRO A 176 -18.64 -9.16 -14.05
N TRP A 177 -19.37 -8.04 -13.99
CA TRP A 177 -18.96 -6.87 -13.22
C TRP A 177 -19.45 -7.00 -11.78
N ARG A 178 -18.61 -6.60 -10.82
CA ARG A 178 -19.00 -6.48 -9.42
C ARG A 178 -18.57 -5.13 -8.84
N GLY A 179 -19.33 -4.66 -7.87
CA GLY A 179 -18.98 -3.46 -7.11
C GLY A 179 -17.70 -3.70 -6.31
N GLN A 180 -16.77 -2.75 -6.42
CA GLN A 180 -15.50 -2.77 -5.70
C GLN A 180 -15.20 -1.38 -5.19
N SER A 181 -14.56 -1.30 -4.02
CA SER A 181 -14.02 -0.05 -3.48
C SER A 181 -12.53 -0.01 -3.80
N ARG A 182 -12.10 1.04 -4.49
CA ARG A 182 -10.67 1.26 -4.73
C ARG A 182 -10.03 1.84 -3.48
N ARG A 183 -9.02 1.14 -2.99
CA ARG A 183 -8.17 1.59 -1.89
C ARG A 183 -6.80 1.97 -2.42
N VAL A 184 -6.32 3.12 -2.01
CA VAL A 184 -4.97 3.58 -2.35
C VAL A 184 -4.15 3.67 -1.08
N ARG A 185 -2.97 3.08 -1.11
CA ARG A 185 -2.04 3.11 0.00
C ARG A 185 -0.68 3.59 -0.49
N MET A 186 0.02 4.26 0.38
CA MET A 186 1.34 4.83 0.10
C MET A 186 2.32 4.34 1.13
N VAL A 187 3.49 3.93 0.68
CA VAL A 187 4.63 3.58 1.54
C VAL A 187 5.79 4.48 1.18
N VAL A 188 6.37 5.11 2.18
CA VAL A 188 7.53 5.99 2.03
C VAL A 188 8.67 5.41 2.84
N TYR A 189 9.83 5.25 2.24
CA TYR A 189 11.03 4.80 2.93
C TYR A 189 12.29 5.26 2.23
N ARG A 190 13.39 5.18 2.94
CA ARG A 190 14.75 5.34 2.41
C ARG A 190 15.64 4.30 3.03
N ARG A 191 16.51 3.67 2.23
CA ARG A 191 17.55 2.79 2.77
C ARG A 191 18.65 3.63 3.38
N ALA A 192 18.93 3.43 4.66
CA ALA A 192 20.06 4.05 5.32
C ALA A 192 21.34 3.38 4.82
N ALA A 193 22.22 4.15 4.18
CA ALA A 193 23.54 3.64 3.78
C ALA A 193 24.48 3.75 4.99
N GLY A 194 24.40 2.81 5.92
CA GLY A 194 25.43 2.60 6.94
C GLY A 194 25.83 3.78 7.83
N GLN A 195 25.24 4.95 7.64
CA GLN A 195 25.53 6.15 8.42
C GLN A 195 24.22 6.82 8.86
N THR A 196 24.18 7.12 10.13
CA THR A 196 23.22 8.05 10.73
C THR A 196 23.06 9.28 9.85
N GLY A 197 21.82 9.61 9.55
CA GLY A 197 21.45 10.76 8.73
C GLY A 197 22.15 12.05 9.13
N ARG A 198 21.99 13.10 8.34
CA ARG A 198 22.58 14.42 8.55
C ARG A 198 22.61 14.78 10.04
N ARG A 199 23.79 14.86 10.64
CA ARG A 199 24.04 15.40 11.99
C ARG A 199 23.23 14.76 13.13
N GLY A 200 23.24 13.43 13.25
CA GLY A 200 22.71 12.78 14.44
C GLY A 200 21.17 12.62 14.46
N GLN A 201 20.46 12.85 13.33
CA GLN A 201 19.05 12.46 13.20
C GLN A 201 18.91 10.95 13.10
N THR A 202 17.98 10.38 13.85
CA THR A 202 17.62 8.98 13.66
C THR A 202 16.88 8.77 12.33
N PRO A 203 16.91 7.56 11.75
CA PRO A 203 16.16 7.24 10.53
C PRO A 203 14.67 7.58 10.63
N GLU A 204 14.06 7.36 11.81
CA GLU A 204 12.66 7.67 12.08
C GLU A 204 12.38 9.18 12.06
N GLN A 205 13.28 9.98 12.64
CA GLN A 205 13.16 11.45 12.63
C GLN A 205 13.25 11.99 11.21
N ALA A 206 14.22 11.49 10.43
CA ALA A 206 14.37 11.88 9.03
C ALA A 206 13.13 11.50 8.21
N LEU A 207 12.61 10.29 8.40
CA LEU A 207 11.38 9.81 7.75
C LEU A 207 10.18 10.68 8.12
N ASN A 208 9.98 10.99 9.40
CA ASN A 208 8.84 11.79 9.85
C ASN A 208 8.86 13.19 9.25
N VAL A 209 10.02 13.86 9.18
CA VAL A 209 10.14 15.19 8.55
C VAL A 209 9.69 15.16 7.08
N VAL A 210 10.09 14.14 6.31
CA VAL A 210 9.70 13.99 4.91
C VAL A 210 8.21 13.65 4.81
N CYS A 211 7.71 12.76 5.65
CA CYS A 211 6.29 12.40 5.68
C CYS A 211 5.40 13.61 6.02
N ASP A 212 5.78 14.44 6.99
CA ASP A 212 5.00 15.62 7.37
C ASP A 212 4.90 16.63 6.22
N ARG A 213 6.00 16.86 5.49
CA ARG A 213 5.98 17.70 4.28
C ARG A 213 5.08 17.12 3.20
N LEU A 214 5.22 15.83 2.93
CA LEU A 214 4.44 15.14 1.91
C LEU A 214 2.95 15.17 2.24
N ILE A 215 2.58 14.89 3.48
CA ILE A 215 1.18 14.93 3.94
C ILE A 215 0.61 16.35 3.79
N GLY A 216 1.38 17.37 4.17
CA GLY A 216 0.98 18.77 3.99
C GLY A 216 0.77 19.14 2.52
N GLY A 217 1.67 18.74 1.64
CA GLY A 217 1.56 18.96 0.20
C GLY A 217 0.35 18.21 -0.40
N LEU A 218 0.16 16.94 -0.03
CA LEU A 218 -0.99 16.15 -0.47
C LEU A 218 -2.33 16.73 0.02
N ALA A 219 -2.38 17.23 1.26
CA ALA A 219 -3.56 17.89 1.80
C ALA A 219 -3.90 19.17 1.02
N ASN A 220 -2.89 19.97 0.63
CA ASN A 220 -3.08 21.13 -0.22
C ASN A 220 -3.61 20.75 -1.63
N ALA A 221 -3.21 19.59 -2.13
CA ALA A 221 -3.75 19.02 -3.36
C ALA A 221 -5.16 18.41 -3.17
N GLY A 222 -5.71 18.40 -1.95
CA GLY A 222 -7.03 17.85 -1.62
C GLY A 222 -7.03 16.34 -1.33
N ILE A 223 -5.88 15.70 -1.28
CA ILE A 223 -5.74 14.28 -0.96
C ILE A 223 -5.61 14.12 0.56
N GLN A 224 -6.55 13.40 1.16
CA GLN A 224 -6.48 13.10 2.59
C GLN A 224 -5.57 11.89 2.83
N THR A 225 -4.74 11.99 3.85
CA THR A 225 -3.82 10.92 4.25
C THR A 225 -4.08 10.51 5.70
N ARG A 226 -4.03 9.21 5.95
CA ARG A 226 -4.10 8.65 7.29
C ARG A 226 -2.95 7.68 7.50
N ARG A 227 -2.13 7.91 8.54
CA ARG A 227 -1.06 6.98 8.89
C ARG A 227 -1.64 5.65 9.35
N MET A 228 -1.08 4.55 8.89
CA MET A 228 -1.52 3.20 9.23
C MET A 228 -0.72 2.67 10.40
N GLY A 229 -1.43 2.13 11.39
CA GLY A 229 -0.82 1.40 12.50
C GLY A 229 -0.69 -0.10 12.18
N ALA A 230 -0.10 -0.85 13.12
CA ALA A 230 0.15 -2.29 12.95
C ALA A 230 -1.09 -3.10 12.53
N PRO A 231 -2.29 -2.93 13.13
CA PRO A 231 -3.47 -3.68 12.72
C PRO A 231 -3.87 -3.42 11.27
N GLN A 232 -3.87 -2.15 10.84
CA GLN A 232 -4.25 -1.78 9.48
C GLN A 232 -3.26 -2.31 8.43
N ILE A 233 -1.95 -2.27 8.74
CA ILE A 233 -0.90 -2.82 7.88
C ILE A 233 -1.05 -4.33 7.79
N HIS A 234 -1.26 -5.02 8.91
CA HIS A 234 -1.49 -6.46 8.96
C HIS A 234 -2.69 -6.86 8.10
N ASP A 235 -3.85 -6.23 8.32
CA ASP A 235 -5.09 -6.54 7.61
C ASP A 235 -4.97 -6.29 6.11
N TRP A 236 -4.21 -5.25 5.72
CA TRP A 236 -3.92 -5.00 4.33
C TRP A 236 -3.05 -6.10 3.72
N LEU A 237 -1.92 -6.43 4.36
CA LEU A 237 -0.98 -7.44 3.85
C LEU A 237 -1.59 -8.84 3.84
N LEU A 238 -2.42 -9.17 4.83
CA LEU A 238 -3.10 -10.46 4.89
C LEU A 238 -3.92 -10.75 3.64
N ARG A 239 -4.58 -9.74 3.08
CA ARG A 239 -5.38 -9.88 1.84
C ARG A 239 -4.52 -10.12 0.61
N TRP A 240 -3.29 -9.62 0.58
CA TRP A 240 -2.34 -9.93 -0.49
C TRP A 240 -1.84 -11.37 -0.43
N PHE A 241 -1.66 -11.90 0.77
CA PHE A 241 -1.19 -13.26 0.97
C PHE A 241 -2.31 -14.30 0.90
N ASN A 242 -3.52 -13.89 1.23
CA ASN A 242 -4.70 -14.74 1.20
C ASN A 242 -5.86 -14.02 0.49
N PRO A 243 -5.84 -13.95 -0.85
CA PRO A 243 -6.86 -13.23 -1.63
C PRO A 243 -8.24 -13.89 -1.59
N ARG A 244 -8.37 -15.08 -0.98
CA ARG A 244 -9.62 -15.78 -0.75
C ARG A 244 -9.74 -16.11 0.73
N PRO A 245 -10.20 -15.18 1.56
CA PRO A 245 -10.50 -15.49 2.95
C PRO A 245 -11.71 -16.39 3.06
#